data_31e4391ce3d74833810ec0074fe48dbf
#
_entry.id   31e4391ce3d74833810ec0074fe48dbf
#
_cell.length_a   1.000
_cell.length_b   1.000
_cell.length_c   1.000
_cell.angle_alpha   90.00
_cell.angle_beta   90.00
_cell.angle_gamma   90.00
#
_symmetry.space_group_name_H-M   'P 1'
#
loop_
_entity.id
_entity.type
_entity.pdbx_description
1 polymer ?
#
loop_
_entity_poly.entity_id
_entity_poly.type
_entity_poly.pdbx_seq_one_letter_code
_entity_poly.pdbx_strand_id
1 'polypeptide(L)'
;PYSRKSRKSLNYSGRGPTGECVVKPDVFAPGTGVVSCNSMYGMSGEHPYIMKTGTSMAAPVVSGAAACLLSKYPDMTNVEIKLKLRESCVKMKGTESGWGMLHVGRLLGCDKV
;
A
#
# COMPACT_ATOMS: atom_id res chain seq x y z
N PRO A 1 5.00 -18.72 -3.73
CA PRO A 1 4.48 -18.47 -5.06
C PRO A 1 3.01 -18.10 -5.02
N TYR A 2 2.72 -17.20 -5.86
CA TYR A 2 1.42 -16.61 -5.94
C TYR A 2 0.48 -17.51 -6.76
N SER A 3 -0.57 -18.01 -6.18
CA SER A 3 -1.50 -18.89 -6.85
C SER A 3 -2.79 -18.17 -7.18
N ARG A 4 -3.54 -18.72 -8.15
CA ARG A 4 -4.83 -18.17 -8.52
C ARG A 4 -5.85 -18.25 -7.36
N LYS A 5 -5.74 -19.27 -6.54
CA LYS A 5 -6.58 -19.41 -5.34
C LYS A 5 -6.29 -18.31 -4.34
N SER A 6 -5.02 -17.99 -4.16
CA SER A 6 -4.62 -16.93 -3.25
C SER A 6 -5.17 -15.58 -3.67
N ARG A 7 -5.37 -15.38 -4.97
CA ARG A 7 -5.86 -14.11 -5.48
C ARG A 7 -7.23 -13.75 -4.92
N LYS A 8 -8.08 -14.73 -4.70
CA LYS A 8 -9.39 -14.47 -4.11
C LYS A 8 -9.27 -14.04 -2.66
N SER A 9 -8.31 -14.59 -1.93
CA SER A 9 -8.11 -14.25 -0.54
C SER A 9 -7.36 -12.92 -0.35
N LEU A 10 -6.87 -12.31 -1.42
CA LEU A 10 -6.21 -11.00 -1.35
C LEU A 10 -7.20 -9.88 -1.07
N ASN A 11 -8.48 -10.13 -1.24
CA ASN A 11 -9.49 -9.10 -1.16
C ASN A 11 -10.18 -9.12 0.19
N TYR A 12 -9.37 -9.19 1.25
CA TYR A 12 -9.90 -9.24 2.62
C TYR A 12 -9.75 -7.93 3.38
N SER A 13 -9.39 -6.88 2.69
CA SER A 13 -9.34 -5.55 3.29
C SER A 13 -10.71 -5.13 3.80
N GLY A 14 -10.72 -4.44 4.92
CA GLY A 14 -11.94 -3.83 5.41
C GLY A 14 -12.49 -2.87 4.35
N ARG A 15 -13.81 -2.89 4.17
CA ARG A 15 -14.42 -2.06 3.15
C ARG A 15 -15.47 -1.15 3.74
N GLY A 16 -15.56 0.05 3.18
CA GLY A 16 -16.56 1.01 3.56
C GLY A 16 -17.92 0.72 2.97
N PRO A 17 -18.93 1.51 3.30
CA PRO A 17 -18.80 2.73 4.09
C PRO A 17 -18.68 2.44 5.59
N THR A 18 -18.14 3.41 6.32
CA THR A 18 -18.11 3.35 7.78
C THR A 18 -19.49 3.71 8.33
N GLY A 19 -19.66 3.63 9.67
CA GLY A 19 -20.90 4.04 10.30
C GLY A 19 -21.27 5.50 10.06
N GLU A 20 -20.30 6.31 9.63
CA GLU A 20 -20.51 7.71 9.31
C GLU A 20 -20.69 7.95 7.81
N CYS A 21 -20.92 6.88 7.06
CA CYS A 21 -21.09 6.91 5.60
C CYS A 21 -19.83 7.37 4.84
N VAL A 22 -18.68 7.22 5.46
CA VAL A 22 -17.40 7.50 4.80
C VAL A 22 -16.88 6.22 4.16
N VAL A 23 -16.58 6.28 2.87
CA VAL A 23 -16.07 5.13 2.12
C VAL A 23 -14.61 4.92 2.47
N LYS A 24 -14.26 3.69 2.87
CA LYS A 24 -12.90 3.27 3.22
C LYS A 24 -12.62 1.89 2.63
N PRO A 25 -11.37 1.56 2.38
CA PRO A 25 -10.17 2.39 2.55
C PRO A 25 -10.04 3.44 1.46
N ASP A 26 -9.27 4.49 1.73
CA ASP A 26 -9.01 5.54 0.74
C ASP A 26 -8.11 5.01 -0.38
N VAL A 27 -7.07 4.27 0.00
CA VAL A 27 -6.07 3.78 -0.95
C VAL A 27 -5.79 2.30 -0.69
N PHE A 28 -5.52 1.56 -1.77
CA PHE A 28 -5.11 0.17 -1.69
C PHE A 28 -3.63 0.05 -1.99
N ALA A 29 -2.98 -0.90 -1.35
CA ALA A 29 -1.56 -1.16 -1.56
C ALA A 29 -1.29 -2.66 -1.46
N PRO A 30 -0.17 -3.14 -2.05
CA PRO A 30 0.17 -4.55 -1.98
C PRO A 30 0.36 -5.01 -0.54
N GLY A 31 -0.32 -6.09 -0.17
CA GLY A 31 -0.23 -6.64 1.16
C GLY A 31 -0.05 -8.15 1.18
N THR A 32 0.17 -8.76 0.01
CA THR A 32 0.30 -10.21 -0.13
C THR A 32 1.72 -10.57 -0.57
N GLY A 33 2.33 -11.50 0.17
CA GLY A 33 3.67 -11.95 -0.15
C GLY A 33 4.69 -10.85 -0.10
N VAL A 34 4.53 -9.93 0.84
CA VAL A 34 5.46 -8.79 1.00
C VAL A 34 6.72 -9.27 1.69
N VAL A 35 7.85 -9.07 1.03
CA VAL A 35 9.16 -9.44 1.56
C VAL A 35 9.76 -8.23 2.28
N SER A 36 10.15 -8.43 3.51
CA SER A 36 10.74 -7.36 4.31
C SER A 36 11.76 -7.95 5.29
N CYS A 37 12.35 -7.09 6.09
CA CYS A 37 13.36 -7.49 7.06
C CYS A 37 12.74 -8.38 8.12
N ASN A 38 13.50 -9.41 8.51
CA ASN A 38 13.08 -10.34 9.53
C ASN A 38 13.64 -9.90 10.87
N SER A 39 12.75 -9.53 11.80
CA SER A 39 13.17 -9.10 13.14
C SER A 39 13.84 -10.21 13.94
N MET A 40 13.62 -11.47 13.53
CA MET A 40 14.24 -12.62 14.18
C MET A 40 15.57 -13.01 13.55
N TYR A 41 16.06 -12.22 12.59
CA TYR A 41 17.34 -12.50 11.97
C TYR A 41 18.46 -12.48 13.03
N GLY A 42 19.34 -13.46 12.94
CA GLY A 42 20.38 -13.64 13.93
C GLY A 42 20.06 -14.76 14.91
N MET A 43 18.80 -15.20 14.96
CA MET A 43 18.43 -16.39 15.69
C MET A 43 18.78 -17.61 14.85
N SER A 44 18.91 -18.74 15.52
CA SER A 44 19.35 -19.97 14.84
C SER A 44 18.46 -20.31 13.64
N GLY A 45 19.08 -20.41 12.48
CA GLY A 45 18.40 -20.85 11.25
C GLY A 45 17.53 -19.81 10.57
N GLU A 46 17.48 -18.60 11.08
CA GLU A 46 16.60 -17.58 10.50
C GLU A 46 17.27 -16.84 9.34
N HIS A 47 16.47 -16.48 8.34
CA HIS A 47 16.92 -15.70 7.19
C HIS A 47 16.77 -14.20 7.46
N PRO A 48 17.55 -13.34 6.78
CA PRO A 48 17.45 -11.89 6.98
C PRO A 48 16.13 -11.30 6.49
N TYR A 49 15.42 -11.99 5.60
CA TYR A 49 14.15 -11.51 5.04
C TYR A 49 13.05 -12.52 5.29
N ILE A 50 11.85 -12.01 5.38
CA ILE A 50 10.66 -12.84 5.61
C ILE A 50 9.52 -12.32 4.74
N MET A 51 8.66 -13.24 4.30
CA MET A 51 7.48 -12.91 3.50
C MET A 51 6.25 -13.02 4.37
N LYS A 52 5.43 -11.98 4.37
CA LYS A 52 4.18 -11.96 5.13
C LYS A 52 3.05 -11.37 4.32
N THR A 53 1.84 -11.70 4.74
CA THR A 53 0.61 -11.24 4.08
C THR A 53 -0.34 -10.65 5.11
N GLY A 54 -0.95 -9.54 4.76
CA GLY A 54 -1.94 -8.90 5.63
C GLY A 54 -2.07 -7.42 5.31
N THR A 55 -3.12 -6.81 5.82
CA THR A 55 -3.30 -5.36 5.70
C THR A 55 -2.22 -4.61 6.47
N SER A 56 -1.68 -5.23 7.53
CA SER A 56 -0.54 -4.68 8.26
C SER A 56 0.72 -4.63 7.41
N MET A 57 0.77 -5.40 6.33
CA MET A 57 1.89 -5.37 5.39
C MET A 57 1.68 -4.32 4.31
N ALA A 58 0.43 -3.96 4.03
CA ALA A 58 0.09 -2.95 3.04
C ALA A 58 0.28 -1.53 3.58
N ALA A 59 -0.05 -1.31 4.84
CA ALA A 59 0.04 0.02 5.45
C ALA A 59 1.45 0.63 5.39
N PRO A 60 2.52 -0.11 5.73
CA PRO A 60 3.87 0.44 5.63
C PRO A 60 4.28 0.80 4.21
N VAL A 61 3.71 0.14 3.20
CA VAL A 61 4.00 0.46 1.79
C VAL A 61 3.52 1.87 1.49
N VAL A 62 2.32 2.22 1.96
CA VAL A 62 1.78 3.57 1.79
C VAL A 62 2.60 4.58 2.59
N SER A 63 2.97 4.25 3.82
CA SER A 63 3.81 5.11 4.66
C SER A 63 5.16 5.38 4.01
N GLY A 64 5.77 4.34 3.44
CA GLY A 64 7.03 4.47 2.73
C GLY A 64 6.91 5.35 1.50
N ALA A 65 5.82 5.21 0.75
CA ALA A 65 5.55 6.05 -0.41
C ALA A 65 5.41 7.52 0.00
N ALA A 66 4.69 7.77 1.09
CA ALA A 66 4.53 9.13 1.62
C ALA A 66 5.88 9.69 2.08
N ALA A 67 6.73 8.88 2.68
CA ALA A 67 8.06 9.31 3.09
C ALA A 67 8.91 9.70 1.89
N CYS A 68 8.84 8.93 0.81
CA CYS A 68 9.54 9.25 -0.43
C CYS A 68 9.05 10.57 -1.01
N LEU A 69 7.74 10.79 -0.99
CA LEU A 69 7.15 12.04 -1.48
C LEU A 69 7.62 13.23 -0.66
N LEU A 70 7.65 13.09 0.66
CA LEU A 70 8.16 14.14 1.55
C LEU A 70 9.64 14.40 1.36
N SER A 71 10.41 13.38 1.02
CA SER A 71 11.82 13.53 0.71
C SER A 71 12.01 14.41 -0.53
N LYS A 72 11.12 14.26 -1.50
CA LYS A 72 11.16 15.06 -2.73
C LYS A 72 10.60 16.46 -2.51
N TYR A 73 9.56 16.60 -1.71
CA TYR A 73 8.88 17.86 -1.42
C TYR A 73 8.73 18.05 0.08
N PRO A 74 9.80 18.48 0.79
CA PRO A 74 9.80 18.50 2.26
C PRO A 74 8.75 19.41 2.90
N ASP A 75 8.29 20.42 2.18
CA ASP A 75 7.32 21.38 2.71
C ASP A 75 5.87 21.00 2.46
N MET A 76 5.64 19.81 1.91
CA MET A 76 4.29 19.35 1.60
C MET A 76 3.51 19.05 2.88
N THR A 77 2.27 19.56 2.95
CA THR A 77 1.41 19.33 4.10
C THR A 77 0.75 17.96 4.01
N ASN A 78 0.15 17.50 5.12
CA ASN A 78 -0.56 16.21 5.12
C ASN A 78 -1.74 16.21 4.14
N VAL A 79 -2.40 17.35 3.98
CA VAL A 79 -3.51 17.47 3.02
C VAL A 79 -2.98 17.33 1.59
N GLU A 80 -1.86 17.97 1.30
CA GLU A 80 -1.25 17.88 -0.02
C GLU A 80 -0.78 16.47 -0.36
N ILE A 81 -0.22 15.77 0.63
CA ILE A 81 0.18 14.37 0.47
C ILE A 81 -1.03 13.51 0.13
N LYS A 82 -2.12 13.72 0.85
CA LYS A 82 -3.35 12.97 0.64
C LYS A 82 -3.92 13.20 -0.76
N LEU A 83 -3.92 14.45 -1.21
CA LEU A 83 -4.37 14.79 -2.55
C LEU A 83 -3.48 14.18 -3.63
N LYS A 84 -2.18 14.19 -3.40
CA LYS A 84 -1.23 13.61 -4.34
C LYS A 84 -1.42 12.09 -4.45
N LEU A 85 -1.64 11.43 -3.33
CA LEU A 85 -1.95 10.00 -3.32
C LEU A 85 -3.21 9.72 -4.13
N ARG A 86 -4.25 10.52 -3.91
CA ARG A 86 -5.53 10.35 -4.61
C ARG A 86 -5.36 10.49 -6.12
N GLU A 87 -4.64 11.52 -6.56
CA GLU A 87 -4.45 11.78 -7.98
C GLU A 87 -3.61 10.71 -8.68
N SER A 88 -2.66 10.12 -7.98
CA SER A 88 -1.73 9.17 -8.57
C SER A 88 -2.17 7.72 -8.53
N CYS A 89 -3.23 7.41 -7.79
CA CYS A 89 -3.73 6.04 -7.70
C CYS A 89 -4.29 5.55 -9.04
N VAL A 90 -4.17 4.25 -9.26
CA VAL A 90 -4.68 3.61 -10.47
C VAL A 90 -5.94 2.82 -10.12
N LYS A 91 -7.02 3.08 -10.82
CA LYS A 91 -8.25 2.33 -10.63
C LYS A 91 -8.09 0.91 -11.15
N MET A 92 -8.41 -0.04 -10.30
CA MET A 92 -8.29 -1.46 -10.62
C MET A 92 -9.51 -2.19 -10.10
N LYS A 93 -9.73 -3.38 -10.65
CA LYS A 93 -10.81 -4.22 -10.16
C LYS A 93 -10.58 -4.54 -8.68
N GLY A 94 -11.60 -4.32 -7.88
CA GLY A 94 -11.52 -4.54 -6.44
C GLY A 94 -11.17 -3.31 -5.64
N THR A 95 -10.85 -2.21 -6.30
CA THR A 95 -10.50 -0.95 -5.62
C THR A 95 -11.54 0.14 -5.85
N GLU A 96 -12.74 -0.23 -6.27
CA GLU A 96 -13.80 0.73 -6.62
C GLU A 96 -14.29 1.53 -5.42
N SER A 97 -14.10 1.01 -4.21
CA SER A 97 -14.55 1.68 -2.99
C SER A 97 -13.65 2.80 -2.53
N GLY A 98 -12.53 3.01 -3.21
CA GLY A 98 -11.58 4.06 -2.82
C GLY A 98 -10.96 4.73 -4.03
N TRP A 99 -9.77 5.31 -3.81
CA TRP A 99 -9.05 6.03 -4.87
C TRP A 99 -8.38 5.09 -5.87
N GLY A 100 -8.14 3.86 -5.47
CA GLY A 100 -7.49 2.88 -6.29
C GLY A 100 -6.22 2.35 -5.67
N MET A 101 -5.40 1.70 -6.49
CA MET A 101 -4.15 1.09 -6.06
C MET A 101 -3.02 2.11 -6.08
N LEU A 102 -2.21 2.12 -5.03
CA LEU A 102 -1.02 2.96 -4.94
C LEU A 102 -0.10 2.73 -6.13
N HIS A 103 0.38 3.83 -6.72
CA HIS A 103 1.34 3.80 -7.82
C HIS A 103 2.45 4.80 -7.52
N VAL A 104 3.56 4.31 -7.00
CA VAL A 104 4.65 5.16 -6.51
C VAL A 104 5.29 5.97 -7.64
N GLY A 105 5.44 5.36 -8.81
CA GLY A 105 6.00 6.07 -9.97
C GLY A 105 5.21 7.30 -10.33
N ARG A 106 3.90 7.19 -10.36
CA ARG A 106 3.02 8.34 -10.66
C ARG A 106 3.01 9.33 -9.52
N LEU A 107 3.04 8.84 -8.29
CA LEU A 107 3.08 9.69 -7.10
C LEU A 107 4.28 10.61 -7.10
N LEU A 108 5.44 10.10 -7.49
CA LEU A 108 6.68 10.84 -7.47
C LEU A 108 6.98 11.55 -8.80
N GLY A 109 6.11 11.38 -9.79
CA GLY A 109 6.29 11.99 -11.09
C GLY A 109 7.42 11.37 -11.92
N CYS A 110 7.78 10.12 -11.59
CA CYS A 110 8.86 9.40 -12.28
C CYS A 110 8.35 8.47 -13.38
N ASP A 111 7.03 8.30 -13.47
CA ASP A 111 6.42 7.43 -14.45
C ASP A 111 6.36 8.14 -15.81
N LYS A 112 7.09 7.62 -16.75
CA LYS A 112 7.21 8.20 -18.09
C LYS A 112 6.31 7.51 -19.11
N VAL A 113 5.57 6.53 -18.69
CA VAL A 113 4.74 5.73 -19.59
C VAL A 113 3.35 6.30 -19.72
#